data_956708952a14d8d010989ec8f0c0d0f4
#
_entry.id   956708952a14d8d010989ec8f0c0d0f4
#
_cell.length_a   1.000
_cell.length_b   1.000
_cell.length_c   1.000
_cell.angle_alpha   90.00
_cell.angle_beta   90.00
_cell.angle_gamma   90.00
#
_symmetry.space_group_name_H-M   'P 1'
#
loop_
_entity.id
_entity.type
_entity.pdbx_description
1 polymer ?
#
loop_
_entity_poly.entity_id
_entity_poly.type
_entity_poly.pdbx_seq_one_letter_code
_entity_poly.pdbx_strand_id
1 'polypeptide(L)'
;MSAVLHKKAFPELTVDELYELLRVRSEVFVVEQDCVYQDMDGDDQASVHLWLTEEDRVVALCRVCPAGTHIQEVSIGRVITTERGKGYGKRIMLEGIAAAREHFDARVIDIEAQEYAKGFYEQVGFQQSSEPFILDGIPHVKMTWKEDRIETQRILFRPWKESDAESLFKYAADPDVGPRAGWPPHGSVADSLEVIRKFFSNDHTWALVLTETGDPIGCMGYYPYGESNIGIGENDAELGYWIAKPYWNQGICTEALRAMIDYCFDKKGFQTLWSDFFVDNPASGRVMEKCGFRDTGAINWCSHLYRGDERPVKVMRLDYAL
;
A
#
# COMPACT_ATOMS: atom_id res chain seq x y z
N MET A 1 -25.88 11.97 -4.86
CA MET A 1 -24.65 12.82 -4.78
C MET A 1 -23.64 12.06 -3.96
N SER A 2 -22.33 12.20 -4.21
CA SER A 2 -21.30 11.52 -3.40
C SER A 2 -21.05 12.35 -2.15
N ALA A 3 -20.98 11.71 -0.98
CA ALA A 3 -20.66 12.39 0.26
C ALA A 3 -19.32 13.15 0.18
N VAL A 4 -19.23 14.32 0.79
CA VAL A 4 -18.03 15.18 0.83
C VAL A 4 -17.20 14.81 2.05
N LEU A 5 -15.89 14.64 1.85
CA LEU A 5 -14.93 14.39 2.93
C LEU A 5 -14.42 15.71 3.51
N HIS A 6 -14.40 15.79 4.83
CA HIS A 6 -13.73 16.83 5.61
C HIS A 6 -12.65 16.19 6.49
N LYS A 7 -11.49 16.84 6.60
CA LYS A 7 -10.35 16.40 7.41
C LYS A 7 -9.70 17.62 8.03
N LYS A 8 -9.67 17.72 9.36
CA LYS A 8 -9.11 18.86 10.09
C LYS A 8 -8.44 18.43 11.39
N ALA A 9 -7.33 19.07 11.72
CA ALA A 9 -6.81 19.07 13.09
C ALA A 9 -7.75 19.87 14.02
N PHE A 10 -7.74 19.57 15.29
CA PHE A 10 -8.64 20.21 16.25
C PHE A 10 -8.63 21.76 16.20
N PRO A 11 -7.46 22.44 16.12
CA PRO A 11 -7.45 23.91 16.05
C PRO A 11 -8.05 24.50 14.76
N GLU A 12 -8.26 23.69 13.73
CA GLU A 12 -8.84 24.11 12.45
C GLU A 12 -10.36 23.96 12.41
N LEU A 13 -10.94 23.28 13.43
CA LEU A 13 -12.38 23.12 13.53
C LEU A 13 -13.04 24.44 13.91
N THR A 14 -14.11 24.79 13.23
CA THR A 14 -15.02 25.85 13.69
C THR A 14 -15.83 25.33 14.88
N VAL A 15 -16.38 26.25 15.64
CA VAL A 15 -17.26 25.92 16.79
C VAL A 15 -18.47 25.09 16.32
N ASP A 16 -19.04 25.42 15.19
CA ASP A 16 -20.22 24.72 14.63
C ASP A 16 -19.85 23.29 14.21
N GLU A 17 -18.69 23.10 13.52
CA GLU A 17 -18.22 21.77 13.16
C GLU A 17 -17.95 20.90 14.41
N LEU A 18 -17.22 21.45 15.38
CA LEU A 18 -16.95 20.74 16.63
C LEU A 18 -18.27 20.36 17.36
N TYR A 19 -19.20 21.31 17.46
CA TYR A 19 -20.50 21.04 18.09
C TYR A 19 -21.26 19.92 17.39
N GLU A 20 -21.30 19.95 16.05
CA GLU A 20 -22.00 18.92 15.27
C GLU A 20 -21.35 17.54 15.41
N LEU A 21 -20.02 17.44 15.39
CA LEU A 21 -19.30 16.18 15.60
C LEU A 21 -19.60 15.61 17.01
N LEU A 22 -19.55 16.45 18.06
CA LEU A 22 -19.86 16.02 19.43
C LEU A 22 -21.33 15.63 19.60
N ARG A 23 -22.24 16.33 18.94
CA ARG A 23 -23.67 16.01 18.94
C ARG A 23 -23.91 14.61 18.36
N VAL A 24 -23.34 14.30 17.19
CA VAL A 24 -23.48 12.99 16.54
C VAL A 24 -22.85 11.88 17.41
N ARG A 25 -21.69 12.14 18.03
CA ARG A 25 -21.04 11.18 18.94
C ARG A 25 -21.92 10.89 20.16
N SER A 26 -22.48 11.94 20.78
CA SER A 26 -23.40 11.79 21.90
C SER A 26 -24.67 11.01 21.51
N GLU A 27 -25.25 11.33 20.35
CA GLU A 27 -26.44 10.65 19.85
C GLU A 27 -26.23 9.15 19.66
N VAL A 28 -25.09 8.76 19.04
CA VAL A 28 -24.83 7.35 18.74
C VAL A 28 -24.27 6.59 19.93
N PHE A 29 -23.21 7.10 20.56
CA PHE A 29 -22.52 6.35 21.62
C PHE A 29 -23.28 6.34 22.95
N VAL A 30 -23.89 7.48 23.31
CA VAL A 30 -24.55 7.59 24.62
C VAL A 30 -26.04 7.23 24.54
N VAL A 31 -26.77 7.80 23.57
CA VAL A 31 -28.22 7.63 23.48
C VAL A 31 -28.62 6.33 22.78
N GLU A 32 -28.10 6.08 21.54
CA GLU A 32 -28.48 4.89 20.76
C GLU A 32 -27.91 3.60 21.37
N GLN A 33 -26.63 3.62 21.80
CA GLN A 33 -25.97 2.44 22.38
C GLN A 33 -26.28 2.23 23.87
N ASP A 34 -27.00 3.17 24.50
CA ASP A 34 -27.34 3.14 25.95
C ASP A 34 -26.09 2.93 26.84
N CYS A 35 -24.97 3.59 26.46
CA CYS A 35 -23.69 3.46 27.15
C CYS A 35 -23.34 4.77 27.83
N VAL A 36 -23.42 4.76 29.18
CA VAL A 36 -23.11 5.94 30.01
C VAL A 36 -21.61 6.00 30.25
N TYR A 37 -20.87 6.77 29.46
CA TYR A 37 -19.44 7.00 29.64
C TYR A 37 -19.06 8.44 29.25
N GLN A 38 -17.84 8.86 29.63
CA GLN A 38 -17.31 10.19 29.29
C GLN A 38 -16.74 10.20 27.87
N ASP A 39 -17.58 10.55 26.88
CA ASP A 39 -17.15 10.56 25.46
C ASP A 39 -16.06 11.61 25.17
N MET A 40 -16.14 12.79 25.80
CA MET A 40 -15.11 13.84 25.72
C MET A 40 -13.97 13.49 26.68
N ASP A 41 -13.00 12.71 26.19
CA ASP A 41 -11.92 12.07 26.96
C ASP A 41 -10.65 12.94 27.09
N GLY A 42 -10.60 14.10 26.41
CA GLY A 42 -9.45 14.99 26.39
C GLY A 42 -8.46 14.71 25.23
N ASP A 43 -8.67 13.67 24.46
CA ASP A 43 -7.80 13.30 23.32
C ASP A 43 -8.13 14.08 22.05
N ASP A 44 -9.28 14.72 21.98
CA ASP A 44 -9.76 15.45 20.78
C ASP A 44 -8.77 16.55 20.34
N GLN A 45 -8.15 17.25 21.30
CA GLN A 45 -7.27 18.38 21.04
C GLN A 45 -5.97 18.00 20.30
N ALA A 46 -5.50 16.77 20.48
CA ALA A 46 -4.30 16.26 19.82
C ALA A 46 -4.60 15.52 18.51
N SER A 47 -5.87 15.36 18.17
CA SER A 47 -6.33 14.45 17.13
C SER A 47 -6.65 15.15 15.81
N VAL A 48 -6.69 14.34 14.75
CA VAL A 48 -7.26 14.71 13.45
C VAL A 48 -8.68 14.15 13.38
N HIS A 49 -9.62 15.02 13.02
CA HIS A 49 -11.04 14.69 12.88
C HIS A 49 -11.41 14.55 11.42
N LEU A 50 -12.07 13.43 11.09
CA LEU A 50 -12.57 13.19 9.74
C LEU A 50 -14.07 12.96 9.79
N TRP A 51 -14.78 13.54 8.82
CA TRP A 51 -16.20 13.26 8.65
C TRP A 51 -16.64 13.36 7.20
N LEU A 52 -17.71 12.66 6.90
CA LEU A 52 -18.40 12.70 5.61
C LEU A 52 -19.72 13.42 5.78
N THR A 53 -20.02 14.35 4.86
CA THR A 53 -21.33 15.01 4.80
C THR A 53 -22.07 14.65 3.52
N GLU A 54 -23.36 14.41 3.62
CA GLU A 54 -24.30 14.31 2.51
C GLU A 54 -25.51 15.21 2.82
N GLU A 55 -25.86 16.12 1.91
CA GLU A 55 -26.92 17.11 2.11
C GLU A 55 -26.77 17.88 3.45
N ASP A 56 -25.55 18.37 3.71
CA ASP A 56 -25.14 19.11 4.92
C ASP A 56 -25.30 18.33 6.25
N ARG A 57 -25.54 17.02 6.21
CA ARG A 57 -25.62 16.16 7.40
C ARG A 57 -24.38 15.29 7.53
N VAL A 58 -23.88 15.12 8.73
CA VAL A 58 -22.79 14.17 9.01
C VAL A 58 -23.33 12.74 8.87
N VAL A 59 -22.79 11.98 7.89
CA VAL A 59 -23.19 10.60 7.63
C VAL A 59 -22.18 9.56 8.10
N ALA A 60 -20.93 9.97 8.34
CA ALA A 60 -19.92 9.17 9.01
C ALA A 60 -18.86 10.08 9.62
N LEU A 61 -18.20 9.62 10.66
CA LEU A 61 -17.05 10.29 11.26
C LEU A 61 -16.07 9.30 11.89
N CYS A 62 -14.82 9.72 12.07
CA CYS A 62 -13.83 9.08 12.93
C CYS A 62 -12.84 10.11 13.47
N ARG A 63 -12.10 9.70 14.51
CA ARG A 63 -11.01 10.46 15.11
C ARG A 63 -9.73 9.65 15.03
N VAL A 64 -8.64 10.29 14.59
CA VAL A 64 -7.30 9.70 14.54
C VAL A 64 -6.45 10.34 15.61
N CYS A 65 -6.02 9.56 16.60
CA CYS A 65 -5.20 10.00 17.72
C CYS A 65 -3.72 9.68 17.48
N PRO A 66 -2.78 10.58 17.78
CA PRO A 66 -1.36 10.29 17.75
C PRO A 66 -0.98 9.20 18.75
N ALA A 67 0.16 8.57 18.53
CA ALA A 67 0.71 7.56 19.44
C ALA A 67 0.92 8.13 20.85
N GLY A 68 0.61 7.33 21.87
CA GLY A 68 0.75 7.71 23.27
C GLY A 68 -0.33 8.66 23.82
N THR A 69 -1.36 9.01 23.03
CA THR A 69 -2.49 9.80 23.49
C THR A 69 -3.55 8.90 24.12
N HIS A 70 -4.22 8.08 23.33
CA HIS A 70 -5.24 7.15 23.82
C HIS A 70 -4.62 5.79 24.19
N ILE A 71 -3.86 5.24 23.26
CA ILE A 71 -3.11 3.98 23.39
C ILE A 71 -1.68 4.17 22.90
N GLN A 72 -0.85 3.13 23.01
CA GLN A 72 0.58 3.22 22.67
C GLN A 72 0.82 3.59 21.19
N GLU A 73 0.09 2.94 20.28
CA GLU A 73 0.19 3.18 18.84
C GLU A 73 -0.74 4.31 18.39
N VAL A 74 -0.53 4.82 17.18
CA VAL A 74 -1.53 5.68 16.51
C VAL A 74 -2.85 4.92 16.47
N SER A 75 -3.96 5.58 16.77
CA SER A 75 -5.24 4.90 16.83
C SER A 75 -6.34 5.62 16.06
N ILE A 76 -7.31 4.82 15.59
CA ILE A 76 -8.56 5.33 15.03
C ILE A 76 -9.69 4.95 15.96
N GLY A 77 -10.40 5.95 16.44
CA GLY A 77 -11.54 5.77 17.34
C GLY A 77 -12.73 6.63 16.93
N ARG A 78 -13.79 6.55 17.75
CA ARG A 78 -15.02 7.30 17.51
C ARG A 78 -15.60 7.07 16.12
N VAL A 79 -15.51 5.83 15.60
CA VAL A 79 -16.00 5.47 14.27
C VAL A 79 -17.52 5.34 14.30
N ILE A 80 -18.19 6.19 13.54
CA ILE A 80 -19.66 6.25 13.44
C ILE A 80 -20.09 6.26 11.98
N THR A 81 -21.23 5.61 11.72
CA THR A 81 -22.03 5.82 10.51
C THR A 81 -23.49 5.98 10.91
N THR A 82 -24.10 7.10 10.55
CA THR A 82 -25.53 7.36 10.82
C THR A 82 -26.42 6.66 9.82
N GLU A 83 -25.90 6.32 8.63
CA GLU A 83 -26.62 5.62 7.57
C GLU A 83 -25.89 4.34 7.16
N ARG A 84 -26.40 3.20 7.59
CA ARG A 84 -25.80 1.87 7.34
C ARG A 84 -26.05 1.37 5.91
N GLY A 85 -25.15 0.52 5.41
CA GLY A 85 -25.33 -0.13 4.08
C GLY A 85 -24.94 0.71 2.86
N LYS A 86 -24.56 1.99 3.04
CA LYS A 86 -24.14 2.89 1.96
C LYS A 86 -22.63 2.95 1.71
N GLY A 87 -21.83 2.13 2.43
CA GLY A 87 -20.36 2.09 2.30
C GLY A 87 -19.61 3.21 3.01
N TYR A 88 -20.29 4.13 3.72
CA TYR A 88 -19.63 5.25 4.41
C TYR A 88 -18.66 4.80 5.49
N GLY A 89 -18.97 3.72 6.22
CA GLY A 89 -18.08 3.15 7.23
C GLY A 89 -16.74 2.71 6.64
N LYS A 90 -16.77 1.96 5.53
CA LYS A 90 -15.55 1.56 4.85
C LYS A 90 -14.76 2.77 4.35
N ARG A 91 -15.44 3.74 3.76
CA ARG A 91 -14.80 4.95 3.25
C ARG A 91 -14.14 5.75 4.38
N ILE A 92 -14.84 6.03 5.49
CA ILE A 92 -14.27 6.84 6.58
C ILE A 92 -13.09 6.14 7.25
N MET A 93 -13.09 4.80 7.34
CA MET A 93 -11.96 4.04 7.86
C MET A 93 -10.73 4.10 6.94
N LEU A 94 -10.91 3.97 5.63
CA LEU A 94 -9.81 4.10 4.67
C LEU A 94 -9.20 5.52 4.70
N GLU A 95 -10.05 6.54 4.80
CA GLU A 95 -9.59 7.93 4.97
C GLU A 95 -8.90 8.15 6.32
N GLY A 96 -9.36 7.51 7.38
CA GLY A 96 -8.72 7.50 8.70
C GLY A 96 -7.32 6.87 8.65
N ILE A 97 -7.15 5.73 7.99
CA ILE A 97 -5.84 5.09 7.76
C ILE A 97 -4.92 6.02 6.95
N ALA A 98 -5.43 6.64 5.89
CA ALA A 98 -4.66 7.60 5.09
C ALA A 98 -4.22 8.81 5.93
N ALA A 99 -5.12 9.37 6.76
CA ALA A 99 -4.81 10.47 7.65
C ALA A 99 -3.80 10.10 8.75
N ALA A 100 -3.89 8.90 9.32
CA ALA A 100 -2.91 8.39 10.28
C ALA A 100 -1.50 8.33 9.68
N ARG A 101 -1.39 7.88 8.42
CA ARG A 101 -0.12 7.85 7.69
C ARG A 101 0.39 9.26 7.35
N GLU A 102 -0.50 10.14 6.90
CA GLU A 102 -0.14 11.50 6.45
C GLU A 102 0.29 12.40 7.62
N HIS A 103 -0.46 12.38 8.74
CA HIS A 103 -0.25 13.31 9.85
C HIS A 103 0.70 12.77 10.93
N PHE A 104 0.78 11.43 11.09
CA PHE A 104 1.51 10.80 12.20
C PHE A 104 2.54 9.78 11.74
N ASP A 105 2.82 9.66 10.42
CA ASP A 105 3.73 8.66 9.83
C ASP A 105 3.45 7.23 10.35
N ALA A 106 2.15 6.93 10.56
CA ALA A 106 1.72 5.69 11.19
C ALA A 106 1.96 4.49 10.27
N ARG A 107 2.72 3.52 10.76
CA ARG A 107 2.96 2.22 10.11
C ARG A 107 2.17 1.09 10.76
N VAL A 108 1.77 1.33 11.99
CA VAL A 108 0.90 0.47 12.79
C VAL A 108 -0.23 1.35 13.31
N ILE A 109 -1.45 0.88 13.20
CA ILE A 109 -2.63 1.56 13.72
C ILE A 109 -3.42 0.56 14.53
N ASP A 110 -3.70 0.90 15.77
CA ASP A 110 -4.50 0.08 16.66
C ASP A 110 -5.92 0.65 16.83
N ILE A 111 -6.88 -0.24 16.99
CA ILE A 111 -8.25 0.11 17.36
C ILE A 111 -8.74 -0.82 18.48
N GLU A 112 -9.61 -0.30 19.33
CA GLU A 112 -10.40 -1.08 20.27
C GLU A 112 -11.80 -1.25 19.69
N ALA A 113 -12.01 -2.34 18.99
CA ALA A 113 -13.23 -2.62 18.24
C ALA A 113 -14.23 -3.36 19.09
N GLN A 114 -15.49 -2.93 19.08
CA GLN A 114 -16.56 -3.75 19.63
C GLN A 114 -16.60 -5.10 18.89
N GLU A 115 -16.66 -6.21 19.62
CA GLU A 115 -16.48 -7.56 19.08
C GLU A 115 -17.42 -7.87 17.91
N TYR A 116 -18.66 -7.40 17.97
CA TYR A 116 -19.61 -7.59 16.86
C TYR A 116 -19.23 -6.89 15.56
N ALA A 117 -18.40 -5.84 15.64
CA ALA A 117 -17.93 -5.07 14.47
C ALA A 117 -16.61 -5.59 13.89
N LYS A 118 -16.00 -6.63 14.46
CA LYS A 118 -14.72 -7.22 14.01
C LYS A 118 -14.69 -7.47 12.50
N GLY A 119 -15.70 -8.15 11.96
CA GLY A 119 -15.75 -8.47 10.53
C GLY A 119 -15.79 -7.24 9.60
N PHE A 120 -16.27 -6.11 10.08
CA PHE A 120 -16.21 -4.85 9.36
C PHE A 120 -14.77 -4.31 9.28
N TYR A 121 -14.03 -4.34 10.39
CA TYR A 121 -12.65 -3.86 10.42
C TYR A 121 -11.68 -4.79 9.66
N GLU A 122 -11.96 -6.09 9.62
CA GLU A 122 -11.22 -7.04 8.78
C GLU A 122 -11.29 -6.68 7.29
N GLN A 123 -12.42 -6.15 6.80
CA GLN A 123 -12.60 -5.73 5.41
C GLN A 123 -11.76 -4.49 5.02
N VAL A 124 -11.20 -3.79 6.00
CA VAL A 124 -10.31 -2.63 5.79
C VAL A 124 -8.88 -2.92 6.27
N GLY A 125 -8.54 -4.21 6.47
CA GLY A 125 -7.18 -4.68 6.68
C GLY A 125 -6.73 -4.79 8.14
N PHE A 126 -7.61 -4.58 9.12
CA PHE A 126 -7.28 -4.82 10.52
C PHE A 126 -7.33 -6.31 10.84
N GLN A 127 -6.44 -6.76 11.71
CA GLN A 127 -6.40 -8.13 12.24
C GLN A 127 -6.50 -8.10 13.76
N GLN A 128 -7.25 -9.04 14.34
CA GLN A 128 -7.36 -9.14 15.80
C GLN A 128 -5.99 -9.41 16.41
N SER A 129 -5.64 -8.64 17.45
CA SER A 129 -4.35 -8.69 18.15
C SER A 129 -4.46 -8.93 19.64
N SER A 130 -5.68 -9.13 20.19
CA SER A 130 -5.90 -9.49 21.60
C SER A 130 -7.02 -10.51 21.77
N GLU A 131 -7.04 -11.15 22.93
CA GLU A 131 -8.25 -11.81 23.43
C GLU A 131 -9.36 -10.76 23.69
N PRO A 132 -10.65 -11.16 23.66
CA PRO A 132 -11.74 -10.28 24.01
C PRO A 132 -11.62 -9.74 25.45
N PHE A 133 -12.00 -8.48 25.65
CA PHE A 133 -12.03 -7.81 26.95
C PHE A 133 -13.28 -6.93 27.10
N ILE A 134 -13.62 -6.56 28.31
CA ILE A 134 -14.77 -5.67 28.56
C ILE A 134 -14.27 -4.23 28.70
N LEU A 135 -14.81 -3.33 27.88
CA LEU A 135 -14.61 -1.89 27.96
C LEU A 135 -15.98 -1.22 28.01
N ASP A 136 -16.21 -0.40 29.05
CA ASP A 136 -17.49 0.29 29.31
C ASP A 136 -18.73 -0.66 29.29
N GLY A 137 -18.55 -1.90 29.75
CA GLY A 137 -19.61 -2.91 29.80
C GLY A 137 -19.86 -3.64 28.47
N ILE A 138 -19.15 -3.32 27.42
CA ILE A 138 -19.30 -3.90 26.06
C ILE A 138 -18.08 -4.77 25.74
N PRO A 139 -18.27 -5.98 25.15
CA PRO A 139 -17.17 -6.81 24.67
C PRO A 139 -16.41 -6.12 23.52
N HIS A 140 -15.08 -6.00 23.67
CA HIS A 140 -14.16 -5.44 22.68
C HIS A 140 -13.02 -6.41 22.38
N VAL A 141 -12.41 -6.21 21.23
CA VAL A 141 -11.13 -6.82 20.83
C VAL A 141 -10.19 -5.72 20.36
N LYS A 142 -8.92 -5.85 20.68
CA LYS A 142 -7.91 -5.02 20.03
C LYS A 142 -7.68 -5.55 18.61
N MET A 143 -7.64 -4.66 17.65
CA MET A 143 -7.30 -4.98 16.27
C MET A 143 -6.20 -4.04 15.77
N THR A 144 -5.28 -4.59 15.00
CA THR A 144 -4.11 -3.89 14.49
C THR A 144 -4.12 -3.90 12.97
N TRP A 145 -3.99 -2.73 12.38
CA TRP A 145 -3.63 -2.56 10.98
C TRP A 145 -2.12 -2.31 10.88
N LYS A 146 -1.47 -2.98 9.97
CA LYS A 146 -0.05 -2.75 9.67
C LYS A 146 0.08 -2.35 8.22
N GLU A 147 0.92 -1.33 7.98
CA GLU A 147 1.27 -0.98 6.60
C GLU A 147 1.83 -2.21 5.89
N ASP A 148 1.28 -2.51 4.72
CA ASP A 148 1.79 -3.57 3.85
C ASP A 148 3.09 -3.06 3.24
N ARG A 149 4.21 -3.35 3.90
CA ARG A 149 5.53 -2.82 3.56
C ARG A 149 6.48 -3.94 3.23
N ILE A 150 7.11 -3.82 2.09
CA ILE A 150 8.23 -4.68 1.72
C ILE A 150 9.51 -3.90 2.02
N GLU A 151 10.33 -4.45 2.90
CA GLU A 151 11.60 -3.84 3.29
C GLU A 151 12.66 -4.91 3.50
N THR A 152 13.90 -4.59 3.16
CA THR A 152 15.08 -5.41 3.39
C THR A 152 16.12 -4.62 4.17
N GLN A 153 17.30 -5.18 4.38
CA GLN A 153 18.39 -4.44 5.04
C GLN A 153 18.77 -3.15 4.30
N ARG A 154 18.70 -3.14 2.96
CA ARG A 154 19.19 -2.04 2.13
C ARG A 154 18.10 -1.35 1.30
N ILE A 155 16.96 -1.99 1.11
CA ILE A 155 15.93 -1.53 0.18
C ILE A 155 14.59 -1.41 0.88
N LEU A 156 13.96 -0.26 0.68
CA LEU A 156 12.56 0.01 0.97
C LEU A 156 11.77 0.01 -0.34
N PHE A 157 10.70 -0.75 -0.41
CA PHE A 157 9.72 -0.66 -1.47
C PHE A 157 8.65 0.38 -1.08
N ARG A 158 8.43 1.37 -1.91
CA ARG A 158 7.35 2.33 -1.73
C ARG A 158 6.70 2.70 -3.06
N PRO A 159 5.46 3.18 -3.04
CA PRO A 159 4.86 3.75 -4.25
C PRO A 159 5.75 4.83 -4.87
N TRP A 160 5.75 4.89 -6.19
CA TRP A 160 6.40 5.99 -6.91
C TRP A 160 5.69 7.31 -6.60
N LYS A 161 6.47 8.39 -6.52
CA LYS A 161 5.99 9.76 -6.35
C LYS A 161 6.35 10.58 -7.58
N GLU A 162 5.55 11.58 -7.93
CA GLU A 162 5.90 12.50 -9.02
C GLU A 162 7.23 13.22 -8.79
N SER A 163 7.57 13.48 -7.53
CA SER A 163 8.86 14.05 -7.14
C SER A 163 10.07 13.14 -7.43
N ASP A 164 9.86 11.87 -7.75
CA ASP A 164 10.93 10.93 -8.12
C ASP A 164 11.35 11.05 -9.60
N ALA A 165 10.69 11.89 -10.38
CA ALA A 165 10.92 12.00 -11.83
C ALA A 165 12.38 12.33 -12.19
N GLU A 166 13.05 13.18 -11.41
CA GLU A 166 14.47 13.52 -11.60
C GLU A 166 15.38 12.31 -11.33
N SER A 167 15.13 11.59 -10.24
CA SER A 167 15.89 10.38 -9.90
C SER A 167 15.63 9.25 -10.90
N LEU A 168 14.39 9.10 -11.36
CA LEU A 168 14.06 8.14 -12.40
C LEU A 168 14.79 8.49 -13.71
N PHE A 169 14.74 9.74 -14.14
CA PHE A 169 15.46 10.20 -15.35
C PHE A 169 16.96 9.94 -15.28
N LYS A 170 17.60 10.28 -14.15
CA LYS A 170 19.03 10.06 -13.90
C LYS A 170 19.49 8.64 -14.26
N TYR A 171 18.67 7.63 -13.96
CA TYR A 171 19.02 6.23 -14.17
C TYR A 171 18.38 5.62 -15.42
N ALA A 172 17.17 6.03 -15.76
CA ALA A 172 16.47 5.54 -16.94
C ALA A 172 16.96 6.13 -18.27
N ALA A 173 17.72 7.22 -18.24
CA ALA A 173 18.40 7.76 -19.42
C ALA A 173 19.65 6.96 -19.82
N ASP A 174 20.17 6.07 -18.94
CA ASP A 174 21.33 5.23 -19.26
C ASP A 174 20.96 4.20 -20.33
N PRO A 175 21.68 4.20 -21.50
CA PRO A 175 21.37 3.31 -22.62
C PRO A 175 21.59 1.81 -22.32
N ASP A 176 22.23 1.47 -21.20
CA ASP A 176 22.41 0.08 -20.76
C ASP A 176 21.26 -0.42 -19.87
N VAL A 177 20.43 0.47 -19.31
CA VAL A 177 19.35 0.09 -18.36
C VAL A 177 18.07 -0.26 -19.10
N GLY A 178 17.45 0.71 -19.75
CA GLY A 178 16.15 0.53 -20.41
C GLY A 178 16.12 -0.57 -21.47
N PRO A 179 17.08 -0.59 -22.42
CA PRO A 179 17.10 -1.59 -23.48
C PRO A 179 17.26 -3.05 -23.00
N ARG A 180 17.81 -3.26 -21.81
CA ARG A 180 17.87 -4.59 -21.17
C ARG A 180 16.59 -5.01 -20.48
N ALA A 181 15.69 -4.05 -20.22
CA ALA A 181 14.39 -4.25 -19.59
C ALA A 181 13.22 -4.04 -20.58
N GLY A 182 13.50 -3.82 -21.88
CA GLY A 182 12.49 -3.77 -22.93
C GLY A 182 11.94 -2.38 -23.27
N TRP A 183 12.49 -1.29 -22.72
CA TRP A 183 12.02 0.08 -22.93
C TRP A 183 13.16 1.03 -23.37
N PRO A 184 12.83 2.16 -24.06
CA PRO A 184 13.84 3.11 -24.52
C PRO A 184 14.43 3.92 -23.37
N PRO A 185 15.69 4.38 -23.47
CA PRO A 185 16.21 5.39 -22.56
C PRO A 185 15.27 6.61 -22.50
N HIS A 186 15.00 7.12 -21.31
CA HIS A 186 14.19 8.32 -21.16
C HIS A 186 14.92 9.55 -21.75
N GLY A 187 14.21 10.37 -22.48
CA GLY A 187 14.78 11.56 -23.12
C GLY A 187 14.78 12.79 -22.24
N SER A 188 13.94 12.82 -21.20
CA SER A 188 13.77 13.97 -20.31
C SER A 188 13.18 13.58 -18.96
N VAL A 189 13.24 14.51 -17.99
CA VAL A 189 12.50 14.40 -16.71
C VAL A 189 10.99 14.36 -16.94
N ALA A 190 10.49 15.07 -17.96
CA ALA A 190 9.07 15.06 -18.31
C ALA A 190 8.61 13.67 -18.79
N ASP A 191 9.43 12.96 -19.56
CA ASP A 191 9.14 11.57 -19.98
C ASP A 191 9.08 10.66 -18.73
N SER A 192 10.02 10.82 -17.82
CA SER A 192 10.05 10.06 -16.56
C SER A 192 8.81 10.31 -15.71
N LEU A 193 8.35 11.57 -15.62
CA LEU A 193 7.12 11.93 -14.93
C LEU A 193 5.89 11.28 -15.59
N GLU A 194 5.85 11.25 -16.91
CA GLU A 194 4.76 10.60 -17.65
C GLU A 194 4.75 9.09 -17.41
N VAL A 195 5.91 8.43 -17.37
CA VAL A 195 6.05 7.01 -17.03
C VAL A 195 5.54 6.74 -15.61
N ILE A 196 5.91 7.56 -14.62
CA ILE A 196 5.40 7.43 -13.24
C ILE A 196 3.86 7.49 -13.24
N ARG A 197 3.29 8.50 -13.89
CA ARG A 197 1.83 8.70 -13.93
C ARG A 197 1.08 7.58 -14.62
N LYS A 198 1.58 7.08 -15.73
CA LYS A 198 0.89 6.10 -16.58
C LYS A 198 1.10 4.65 -16.17
N PHE A 199 2.32 4.31 -15.72
CA PHE A 199 2.72 2.92 -15.54
C PHE A 199 3.05 2.55 -14.10
N PHE A 200 3.45 3.51 -13.26
CA PHE A 200 3.90 3.23 -11.90
C PHE A 200 2.91 3.69 -10.82
N SER A 201 1.83 4.40 -11.18
CA SER A 201 0.78 4.84 -10.27
C SER A 201 -0.28 3.76 -10.08
N ASN A 202 0.13 2.60 -9.58
CA ASN A 202 -0.71 1.46 -9.24
C ASN A 202 -0.25 0.85 -7.90
N ASP A 203 -0.93 -0.17 -7.40
CA ASP A 203 -0.68 -0.79 -6.10
C ASP A 203 0.23 -2.03 -6.15
N HIS A 204 0.77 -2.36 -7.32
CA HIS A 204 1.62 -3.54 -7.54
C HIS A 204 2.97 -3.22 -8.22
N THR A 205 3.34 -1.93 -8.31
CA THR A 205 4.62 -1.48 -8.86
C THR A 205 5.28 -0.48 -7.91
N TRP A 206 6.46 -0.80 -7.42
CA TRP A 206 7.16 -0.02 -6.40
C TRP A 206 8.51 0.51 -6.87
N ALA A 207 8.85 1.70 -6.39
CA ALA A 207 10.20 2.19 -6.39
C ALA A 207 11.04 1.38 -5.38
N LEU A 208 12.22 0.94 -5.81
CA LEU A 208 13.24 0.36 -4.94
C LEU A 208 14.11 1.50 -4.42
N VAL A 209 13.94 1.86 -3.17
CA VAL A 209 14.62 2.99 -2.53
C VAL A 209 15.72 2.51 -1.62
N LEU A 210 16.93 3.03 -1.78
CA LEU A 210 18.02 2.77 -0.84
C LEU A 210 17.69 3.38 0.52
N THR A 211 17.73 2.56 1.57
CA THR A 211 17.47 3.02 2.95
C THR A 211 18.53 4.03 3.44
N GLU A 212 19.75 3.94 2.93
CA GLU A 212 20.86 4.83 3.31
C GLU A 212 20.70 6.25 2.76
N THR A 213 20.22 6.41 1.53
CA THR A 213 20.17 7.71 0.84
C THR A 213 18.77 8.24 0.60
N GLY A 214 17.76 7.38 0.65
CA GLY A 214 16.39 7.72 0.28
C GLY A 214 16.16 7.81 -1.24
N ASP A 215 17.16 7.47 -2.07
CA ASP A 215 17.08 7.56 -3.52
C ASP A 215 16.38 6.35 -4.12
N PRO A 216 15.41 6.51 -5.03
CA PRO A 216 14.87 5.41 -5.83
C PRO A 216 15.90 5.00 -6.90
N ILE A 217 16.38 3.77 -6.79
CA ILE A 217 17.45 3.21 -7.64
C ILE A 217 16.98 2.14 -8.61
N GLY A 218 15.69 1.86 -8.63
CA GLY A 218 15.11 0.80 -9.46
C GLY A 218 13.61 0.70 -9.28
N CYS A 219 13.05 -0.30 -9.94
CA CYS A 219 11.63 -0.62 -9.89
C CYS A 219 11.46 -2.14 -9.78
N MET A 220 10.44 -2.55 -9.06
CA MET A 220 10.00 -3.94 -9.00
C MET A 220 8.48 -3.99 -8.84
N GLY A 221 7.86 -4.97 -9.51
CA GLY A 221 6.42 -5.16 -9.41
C GLY A 221 6.02 -6.59 -9.71
N TYR A 222 4.75 -6.90 -9.44
CA TYR A 222 4.11 -8.12 -9.91
C TYR A 222 2.93 -7.76 -10.82
N TYR A 223 2.66 -8.62 -11.79
CA TYR A 223 1.58 -8.48 -12.75
C TYR A 223 0.70 -9.72 -12.65
N PRO A 224 -0.54 -9.62 -12.11
CA PRO A 224 -1.44 -10.76 -11.96
C PRO A 224 -1.99 -11.21 -13.32
N TYR A 225 -2.75 -12.31 -13.31
CA TYR A 225 -3.49 -12.78 -14.47
C TYR A 225 -4.27 -11.65 -15.16
N GLY A 226 -4.14 -11.53 -16.46
CA GLY A 226 -4.75 -10.47 -17.26
C GLY A 226 -3.89 -9.21 -17.46
N GLU A 227 -2.82 -9.05 -16.66
CA GLU A 227 -1.84 -7.95 -16.81
C GLU A 227 -0.45 -8.46 -17.22
N SER A 228 -0.22 -9.76 -17.12
CA SER A 228 1.04 -10.42 -17.48
C SER A 228 1.24 -10.48 -19.01
N ASN A 229 2.50 -10.35 -19.43
CA ASN A 229 2.91 -10.56 -20.83
C ASN A 229 3.15 -12.04 -21.17
N ILE A 230 3.22 -12.91 -20.18
CA ILE A 230 3.33 -14.36 -20.31
C ILE A 230 1.98 -14.99 -19.99
N GLY A 231 1.59 -16.04 -20.70
CA GLY A 231 0.35 -16.78 -20.42
C GLY A 231 0.45 -17.51 -19.08
N ILE A 232 -0.09 -16.93 -18.00
CA ILE A 232 -0.07 -17.45 -16.62
C ILE A 232 -1.46 -17.84 -16.16
N GLY A 233 -1.57 -18.59 -15.05
CA GLY A 233 -2.84 -18.98 -14.44
C GLY A 233 -3.46 -17.87 -13.58
N GLU A 234 -4.75 -18.03 -13.21
CA GLU A 234 -5.50 -17.03 -12.43
C GLU A 234 -4.92 -16.80 -11.02
N ASN A 235 -4.21 -17.76 -10.45
CA ASN A 235 -3.57 -17.67 -9.12
C ASN A 235 -2.07 -17.42 -9.20
N ASP A 236 -1.58 -17.00 -10.36
CA ASP A 236 -0.17 -16.76 -10.63
C ASP A 236 0.11 -15.25 -10.78
N ALA A 237 1.38 -14.87 -10.69
CA ALA A 237 1.83 -13.53 -11.04
C ALA A 237 3.17 -13.57 -11.79
N GLU A 238 3.37 -12.61 -12.69
CA GLU A 238 4.65 -12.34 -13.32
C GLU A 238 5.41 -11.28 -12.51
N LEU A 239 6.70 -11.47 -12.25
CA LEU A 239 7.57 -10.50 -11.61
C LEU A 239 8.42 -9.77 -12.64
N GLY A 240 8.40 -8.43 -12.57
CA GLY A 240 9.23 -7.57 -13.39
C GLY A 240 10.08 -6.63 -12.55
N TYR A 241 11.32 -6.34 -12.99
CA TYR A 241 12.23 -5.46 -12.27
C TYR A 241 13.33 -4.87 -13.13
N TRP A 242 13.87 -3.76 -12.66
CA TRP A 242 15.14 -3.21 -13.12
C TRP A 242 15.86 -2.49 -11.97
N ILE A 243 17.18 -2.40 -12.06
CA ILE A 243 18.06 -1.69 -11.13
C ILE A 243 19.01 -0.80 -11.90
N ALA A 244 19.25 0.39 -11.39
CA ALA A 244 20.20 1.35 -11.95
C ALA A 244 21.62 0.79 -12.02
N LYS A 245 22.32 1.07 -13.11
CA LYS A 245 23.64 0.53 -13.46
C LYS A 245 24.71 0.67 -12.34
N PRO A 246 24.81 1.80 -11.58
CA PRO A 246 25.77 1.92 -10.49
C PRO A 246 25.61 0.88 -9.38
N TYR A 247 24.44 0.23 -9.30
CA TYR A 247 24.10 -0.73 -8.25
C TYR A 247 24.11 -2.19 -8.73
N TRP A 248 24.59 -2.44 -9.97
CA TRP A 248 24.73 -3.80 -10.48
C TRP A 248 25.84 -4.56 -9.77
N ASN A 249 25.72 -5.89 -9.75
CA ASN A 249 26.69 -6.84 -9.16
C ASN A 249 26.92 -6.69 -7.64
N GLN A 250 26.05 -5.94 -6.93
CA GLN A 250 26.11 -5.74 -5.48
C GLN A 250 25.10 -6.60 -4.70
N GLY A 251 24.37 -7.48 -5.39
CA GLY A 251 23.36 -8.36 -4.77
C GLY A 251 22.03 -7.68 -4.43
N ILE A 252 21.89 -6.37 -4.67
CA ILE A 252 20.70 -5.58 -4.33
C ILE A 252 19.44 -6.13 -5.04
N CYS A 253 19.52 -6.41 -6.34
CA CYS A 253 18.39 -6.96 -7.09
C CYS A 253 17.95 -8.33 -6.55
N THR A 254 18.91 -9.19 -6.18
CA THR A 254 18.62 -10.51 -5.58
C THR A 254 17.95 -10.37 -4.22
N GLU A 255 18.40 -9.41 -3.41
CA GLU A 255 17.81 -9.10 -2.10
C GLU A 255 16.37 -8.61 -2.25
N ALA A 256 16.15 -7.66 -3.15
CA ALA A 256 14.83 -7.12 -3.42
C ALA A 256 13.88 -8.20 -3.99
N LEU A 257 14.36 -9.02 -4.94
CA LEU A 257 13.53 -10.07 -5.54
C LEU A 257 13.10 -11.13 -4.52
N ARG A 258 13.95 -11.51 -3.57
CA ARG A 258 13.55 -12.43 -2.48
C ARG A 258 12.43 -11.85 -1.63
N ALA A 259 12.54 -10.59 -1.22
CA ALA A 259 11.50 -9.92 -0.45
C ALA A 259 10.16 -9.81 -1.21
N MET A 260 10.22 -9.58 -2.52
CA MET A 260 9.03 -9.58 -3.37
C MET A 260 8.41 -10.98 -3.49
N ILE A 261 9.21 -12.02 -3.60
CA ILE A 261 8.75 -13.42 -3.64
C ILE A 261 8.00 -13.76 -2.35
N ASP A 262 8.59 -13.48 -1.19
CA ASP A 262 7.97 -13.71 0.12
C ASP A 262 6.64 -12.94 0.23
N TYR A 263 6.62 -11.68 -0.21
CA TYR A 263 5.41 -10.89 -0.24
C TYR A 263 4.32 -11.47 -1.15
N CYS A 264 4.68 -11.91 -2.34
CA CYS A 264 3.75 -12.50 -3.31
C CYS A 264 3.15 -13.81 -2.81
N PHE A 265 3.94 -14.68 -2.21
CA PHE A 265 3.47 -15.94 -1.67
C PHE A 265 2.71 -15.76 -0.36
N ASP A 266 3.29 -15.08 0.63
CA ASP A 266 2.77 -15.05 1.99
C ASP A 266 1.64 -14.03 2.20
N LYS A 267 1.66 -12.93 1.42
CA LYS A 267 0.68 -11.85 1.58
C LYS A 267 -0.38 -11.82 0.48
N LYS A 268 0.04 -12.06 -0.78
CA LYS A 268 -0.90 -12.06 -1.91
C LYS A 268 -1.49 -13.43 -2.20
N GLY A 269 -0.86 -14.52 -1.72
CA GLY A 269 -1.36 -15.88 -1.83
C GLY A 269 -1.25 -16.48 -3.24
N PHE A 270 -0.36 -15.94 -4.07
CA PHE A 270 -0.08 -16.55 -5.38
C PHE A 270 0.49 -17.96 -5.20
N GLN A 271 0.23 -18.83 -6.16
CA GLN A 271 0.69 -20.23 -6.14
C GLN A 271 1.95 -20.44 -6.97
N THR A 272 2.10 -19.68 -8.05
CA THR A 272 3.26 -19.72 -8.93
C THR A 272 3.67 -18.31 -9.30
N LEU A 273 4.98 -18.06 -9.27
CA LEU A 273 5.57 -16.83 -9.77
C LEU A 273 6.32 -17.12 -11.07
N TRP A 274 6.10 -16.24 -12.02
CA TRP A 274 6.74 -16.25 -13.33
C TRP A 274 7.60 -15.02 -13.50
N SER A 275 8.58 -15.10 -14.36
CA SER A 275 9.36 -13.95 -14.82
C SER A 275 10.01 -14.32 -16.15
N ASP A 276 10.45 -13.34 -16.90
CA ASP A 276 11.22 -13.58 -18.10
C ASP A 276 12.46 -12.68 -18.18
N PHE A 277 13.35 -13.00 -19.10
CA PHE A 277 14.49 -12.18 -19.42
C PHE A 277 14.94 -12.35 -20.86
N PHE A 278 15.39 -11.28 -21.48
CA PHE A 278 15.97 -11.35 -22.82
C PHE A 278 17.20 -12.26 -22.83
N VAL A 279 17.30 -13.13 -23.85
CA VAL A 279 18.38 -14.11 -23.99
C VAL A 279 19.78 -13.46 -23.92
N ASP A 280 19.90 -12.23 -24.39
CA ASP A 280 21.12 -11.44 -24.35
C ASP A 280 21.31 -10.66 -23.03
N ASN A 281 20.41 -10.86 -22.03
CA ASN A 281 20.57 -10.35 -20.66
C ASN A 281 20.68 -11.48 -19.61
N PRO A 282 21.70 -12.32 -19.68
CA PRO A 282 21.86 -13.47 -18.77
C PRO A 282 22.07 -13.03 -17.29
N ALA A 283 22.32 -11.74 -17.04
CA ALA A 283 22.45 -11.22 -15.67
C ALA A 283 21.11 -11.27 -14.95
N SER A 284 19.99 -10.94 -15.62
CA SER A 284 18.64 -11.06 -15.06
C SER A 284 18.30 -12.53 -14.75
N GLY A 285 18.58 -13.47 -15.67
CA GLY A 285 18.39 -14.91 -15.42
C GLY A 285 19.15 -15.40 -14.17
N ARG A 286 20.41 -14.98 -13.98
CA ARG A 286 21.18 -15.35 -12.77
C ARG A 286 20.59 -14.80 -11.48
N VAL A 287 19.93 -13.64 -11.52
CA VAL A 287 19.23 -13.11 -10.34
C VAL A 287 18.04 -14.01 -10.00
N MET A 288 17.24 -14.41 -10.99
CA MET A 288 16.11 -15.32 -10.82
C MET A 288 16.55 -16.69 -10.30
N GLU A 289 17.59 -17.29 -10.89
CA GLU A 289 18.15 -18.58 -10.45
C GLU A 289 18.60 -18.53 -8.97
N LYS A 290 19.26 -17.45 -8.53
CA LYS A 290 19.65 -17.26 -7.12
C LYS A 290 18.45 -17.12 -6.18
N CYS A 291 17.29 -16.78 -6.69
CA CYS A 291 16.04 -16.70 -5.95
C CYS A 291 15.17 -17.96 -6.09
N GLY A 292 15.67 -19.02 -6.72
CA GLY A 292 15.00 -20.31 -6.82
C GLY A 292 14.17 -20.53 -8.08
N PHE A 293 14.09 -19.55 -8.98
CA PHE A 293 13.42 -19.76 -10.27
C PHE A 293 14.15 -20.79 -11.11
N ARG A 294 13.38 -21.55 -11.87
CA ARG A 294 13.88 -22.59 -12.80
C ARG A 294 13.54 -22.20 -14.23
N ASP A 295 14.49 -22.42 -15.14
CA ASP A 295 14.25 -22.29 -16.58
C ASP A 295 13.22 -23.34 -17.03
N THR A 296 12.14 -22.89 -17.64
CA THR A 296 11.08 -23.78 -18.16
C THR A 296 11.46 -24.46 -19.46
N GLY A 297 12.52 -24.01 -20.12
CA GLY A 297 12.90 -24.37 -21.47
C GLY A 297 12.06 -23.67 -22.56
N ALA A 298 11.05 -22.88 -22.17
CA ALA A 298 10.24 -22.12 -23.12
C ALA A 298 10.96 -20.83 -23.55
N ILE A 299 10.85 -20.52 -24.83
CA ILE A 299 11.29 -19.25 -25.39
C ILE A 299 10.06 -18.57 -25.97
N ASN A 300 9.73 -17.40 -25.42
CA ASN A 300 8.70 -16.53 -25.95
C ASN A 300 9.35 -15.38 -26.74
N TRP A 301 8.54 -14.68 -27.52
CA TRP A 301 8.97 -13.51 -28.27
C TRP A 301 8.27 -12.29 -27.67
N CYS A 302 9.02 -11.32 -27.21
CA CYS A 302 8.52 -10.10 -26.65
C CYS A 302 8.83 -8.92 -27.56
N SER A 303 7.81 -8.13 -27.87
CA SER A 303 7.99 -6.90 -28.64
C SER A 303 8.81 -5.90 -27.84
N HIS A 304 9.95 -5.53 -28.36
CA HIS A 304 10.79 -4.51 -27.75
C HIS A 304 10.21 -3.13 -28.08
N LEU A 305 9.63 -2.46 -27.09
CA LEU A 305 8.96 -1.15 -27.26
C LEU A 305 9.84 -0.07 -27.91
N TYR A 306 11.16 -0.23 -27.79
CA TYR A 306 12.14 0.73 -28.30
C TYR A 306 12.53 0.50 -29.77
N ARG A 307 12.64 -0.77 -30.18
CA ARG A 307 13.19 -1.10 -31.50
C ARG A 307 12.13 -1.52 -32.52
N GLY A 308 10.93 -1.84 -32.03
CA GLY A 308 9.86 -2.39 -32.86
C GLY A 308 10.17 -3.79 -33.40
N ASP A 309 11.23 -4.45 -32.88
CA ASP A 309 11.62 -5.81 -33.17
C ASP A 309 11.18 -6.76 -32.05
N GLU A 310 10.91 -8.00 -32.42
CA GLU A 310 10.66 -9.05 -31.46
C GLU A 310 11.98 -9.66 -31.00
N ARG A 311 12.15 -9.82 -29.70
CA ARG A 311 13.35 -10.43 -29.12
C ARG A 311 12.98 -11.67 -28.31
N PRO A 312 13.82 -12.73 -28.39
CA PRO A 312 13.58 -13.93 -27.62
C PRO A 312 13.81 -13.70 -26.13
N VAL A 313 12.85 -14.14 -25.31
CA VAL A 313 12.92 -14.17 -23.87
C VAL A 313 12.85 -15.60 -23.37
N LYS A 314 13.61 -15.92 -22.33
CA LYS A 314 13.50 -17.16 -21.57
C LYS A 314 12.50 -16.99 -20.46
N VAL A 315 11.60 -17.95 -20.32
CA VAL A 315 10.57 -17.96 -19.28
C VAL A 315 11.05 -18.75 -18.08
N MET A 316 10.96 -18.14 -16.90
CA MET A 316 11.36 -18.68 -15.60
C MET A 316 10.14 -18.89 -14.72
N ARG A 317 10.17 -19.92 -13.88
CA ARG A 317 9.06 -20.30 -13.00
C ARG A 317 9.55 -20.61 -11.59
N LEU A 318 8.78 -20.20 -10.58
CA LEU A 318 8.95 -20.54 -9.19
C LEU A 318 7.61 -20.93 -8.59
N ASP A 319 7.49 -22.16 -8.08
CA ASP A 319 6.29 -22.62 -7.39
C ASP A 319 6.42 -22.39 -5.88
N TYR A 320 5.30 -22.07 -5.22
CA TYR A 320 5.24 -22.04 -3.76
C TYR A 320 5.58 -23.42 -3.21
N ALA A 321 6.60 -23.49 -2.39
CA ALA A 321 6.95 -24.72 -1.68
C ALA A 321 6.08 -24.83 -0.42
N LEU A 322 5.13 -25.78 -0.42
CA LEU A 322 4.32 -26.14 0.75
C LEU A 322 5.20 -26.73 1.86
#